data_875587b13a8dd816d668baed7b026b93
#
_entry.id   875587b13a8dd816d668baed7b026b93
#
_cell.length_a   1.000
_cell.length_b   1.000
_cell.length_c   1.000
_cell.angle_alpha   90.00
_cell.angle_beta   90.00
_cell.angle_gamma   90.00
#
_symmetry.space_group_name_H-M   'P 1'
#
loop_
_entity.id
_entity.type
_entity.pdbx_description
1 polymer ?
#
loop_
_entity_poly.entity_id
_entity_poly.type
_entity_poly.pdbx_seq_one_letter_code
_entity_poly.pdbx_strand_id
1 'polypeptide(L)'
;MERKITQTLIGWKSDPERRPLIITGCRQIGKTFSIKEFVSNEYRSYMYINFEIQPDRKDLFKGNCSADELISRLILSENIRMYPGESAIVLDEIQACTEAYSALKPLSEDRRFDVICSGSFLGINLDDDDDHLSPLGYAKIVQMTPMDFEEYLWAMGINKDLISDVRARVQNLERVDDYFHQAFTKHFRTYMVVGGMPAAVKTYAETKDYVKTSDVLQDIISILKKDTGKYSRKAGRTKINKCLDSIPRQLSKENKRFVYSDVEKKKGVGRKTYGSALDWLKEAGLISLCNNLTEPNKPLSGKVVEDAFKVFMNDTGLLMALMDACDPADIVLKDPYSNNGAVMECAVASALVKKKYPLYYYSKPDSTLEIDFVIESEGTPILMEVKSGRNKRAKSMMTLMSEKSRKRRGCKIMDSNIEVDEHGIIHLPLYAPCFFKEVTVSEIPEPPSADELNRRFLQNSDA
;
A
#
# COMPACT_ATOMS: atom_id res chain seq x y z
N MET A 1 -18.76 -3.66 -3.34
CA MET A 1 -17.75 -3.56 -4.44
C MET A 1 -16.71 -4.62 -4.21
N GLU A 2 -16.36 -5.33 -5.27
CA GLU A 2 -15.37 -6.42 -5.19
C GLU A 2 -13.99 -5.90 -4.83
N ARG A 3 -13.26 -6.68 -4.01
CA ARG A 3 -11.93 -6.34 -3.52
C ARG A 3 -10.99 -7.54 -3.68
N LYS A 4 -9.74 -7.28 -4.02
CA LYS A 4 -8.68 -8.32 -4.12
C LYS A 4 -8.42 -9.03 -2.80
N ILE A 5 -8.64 -8.34 -1.67
CA ILE A 5 -8.50 -8.95 -0.34
C ILE A 5 -9.36 -10.19 -0.17
N THR A 6 -10.50 -10.30 -0.85
CA THR A 6 -11.38 -11.49 -0.80
C THR A 6 -10.64 -12.76 -1.23
N GLN A 7 -9.83 -12.68 -2.30
CA GLN A 7 -9.01 -13.81 -2.76
C GLN A 7 -7.93 -14.18 -1.74
N THR A 8 -7.35 -13.18 -1.08
CA THR A 8 -6.38 -13.40 0.00
C THR A 8 -7.02 -14.09 1.19
N LEU A 9 -8.25 -13.72 1.54
CA LEU A 9 -9.02 -14.35 2.62
C LEU A 9 -9.39 -15.80 2.30
N ILE A 10 -9.82 -16.07 1.07
CA ILE A 10 -10.13 -17.44 0.58
C ILE A 10 -8.86 -18.30 0.62
N GLY A 11 -7.73 -17.78 0.10
CA GLY A 11 -6.44 -18.47 0.14
C GLY A 11 -5.96 -18.74 1.57
N TRP A 12 -6.15 -17.78 2.49
CA TRP A 12 -5.84 -17.98 3.91
C TRP A 12 -6.71 -19.08 4.55
N LYS A 13 -8.02 -19.09 4.28
CA LYS A 13 -8.94 -20.11 4.82
C LYS A 13 -8.58 -21.51 4.32
N SER A 14 -8.08 -21.61 3.09
CA SER A 14 -7.70 -22.90 2.47
C SER A 14 -6.36 -23.45 2.99
N ASP A 15 -5.56 -22.63 3.70
CA ASP A 15 -4.29 -23.05 4.27
C ASP A 15 -4.53 -23.91 5.53
N PRO A 16 -4.15 -25.20 5.57
CA PRO A 16 -4.36 -26.06 6.74
C PRO A 16 -3.54 -25.61 7.96
N GLU A 17 -2.42 -24.90 7.75
CA GLU A 17 -1.57 -24.34 8.81
C GLU A 17 -1.86 -22.86 9.09
N ARG A 18 -3.06 -22.38 8.71
CA ARG A 18 -3.44 -20.99 8.93
C ARG A 18 -3.43 -20.61 10.41
N ARG A 19 -2.87 -19.46 10.67
CA ARG A 19 -2.87 -18.80 11.99
C ARG A 19 -3.90 -17.67 12.00
N PRO A 20 -4.29 -17.13 13.17
CA PRO A 20 -5.11 -15.93 13.26
C PRO A 20 -4.66 -14.89 12.23
N LEU A 21 -5.62 -14.26 11.56
CA LEU A 21 -5.36 -13.27 10.52
C LEU A 21 -5.61 -11.86 11.07
N ILE A 22 -4.66 -10.96 10.88
CA ILE A 22 -4.83 -9.54 11.21
C ILE A 22 -4.81 -8.73 9.91
N ILE A 23 -5.92 -8.06 9.61
CA ILE A 23 -6.02 -7.15 8.46
C ILE A 23 -5.74 -5.73 8.93
N THR A 24 -4.63 -5.17 8.46
CA THR A 24 -4.21 -3.80 8.75
C THR A 24 -4.47 -2.87 7.57
N GLY A 25 -4.36 -1.58 7.80
CA GLY A 25 -4.45 -0.55 6.76
C GLY A 25 -5.22 0.68 7.23
N CYS A 26 -5.18 1.76 6.45
CA CYS A 26 -5.77 3.02 6.86
C CYS A 26 -7.29 2.90 7.10
N ARG A 27 -7.85 3.89 7.79
CA ARG A 27 -9.28 3.94 8.04
C ARG A 27 -10.08 4.12 6.74
N GLN A 28 -11.31 3.63 6.74
CA GLN A 28 -12.30 3.78 5.65
C GLN A 28 -11.94 3.09 4.32
N ILE A 29 -10.98 2.18 4.30
CA ILE A 29 -10.65 1.36 3.10
C ILE A 29 -11.52 0.11 2.96
N GLY A 30 -12.47 -0.10 3.89
CA GLY A 30 -13.42 -1.21 3.81
C GLY A 30 -12.98 -2.51 4.51
N LYS A 31 -12.05 -2.48 5.47
CA LYS A 31 -11.62 -3.68 6.23
C LYS A 31 -12.79 -4.44 6.83
N THR A 32 -13.55 -3.78 7.70
CA THR A 32 -14.73 -4.35 8.38
C THR A 32 -15.76 -4.90 7.39
N PHE A 33 -16.01 -4.16 6.29
CA PHE A 33 -16.94 -4.60 5.25
C PHE A 33 -16.48 -5.91 4.60
N SER A 34 -15.22 -5.97 4.15
CA SER A 34 -14.65 -7.15 3.50
C SER A 34 -14.62 -8.37 4.42
N ILE A 35 -14.29 -8.18 5.71
CA ILE A 35 -14.31 -9.25 6.70
C ILE A 35 -15.74 -9.77 6.89
N LYS A 36 -16.72 -8.89 7.12
CA LYS A 36 -18.12 -9.29 7.32
C LYS A 36 -18.69 -10.01 6.10
N GLU A 37 -18.44 -9.49 4.89
CA GLU A 37 -18.87 -10.15 3.66
C GLU A 37 -18.25 -11.55 3.53
N PHE A 38 -16.95 -11.67 3.80
CA PHE A 38 -16.24 -12.94 3.75
C PHE A 38 -16.80 -13.96 4.78
N VAL A 39 -16.89 -13.58 6.05
CA VAL A 39 -17.35 -14.54 7.08
C VAL A 39 -18.82 -14.93 6.92
N SER A 40 -19.64 -14.02 6.40
CA SER A 40 -21.06 -14.33 6.11
C SER A 40 -21.24 -15.32 4.96
N ASN A 41 -20.30 -15.33 4.00
CA ASN A 41 -20.36 -16.24 2.85
C ASN A 41 -19.67 -17.58 3.11
N GLU A 42 -18.64 -17.58 3.93
CA GLU A 42 -17.68 -18.68 4.05
C GLU A 42 -17.83 -19.51 5.33
N TYR A 43 -18.59 -19.03 6.33
CA TYR A 43 -18.76 -19.72 7.61
C TYR A 43 -20.24 -19.94 7.93
N ARG A 44 -20.52 -21.04 8.61
CA ARG A 44 -21.87 -21.39 9.08
C ARG A 44 -22.39 -20.41 10.11
N SER A 45 -21.50 -19.92 11.00
CA SER A 45 -21.78 -18.86 11.96
C SER A 45 -20.50 -18.09 12.25
N TYR A 46 -20.62 -16.87 12.75
CA TYR A 46 -19.48 -16.09 13.20
C TYR A 46 -19.85 -15.18 14.37
N MET A 47 -18.90 -14.95 15.24
CA MET A 47 -18.97 -13.97 16.29
C MET A 47 -18.27 -12.69 15.85
N TYR A 48 -18.88 -11.54 16.12
CA TYR A 48 -18.31 -10.23 15.76
C TYR A 48 -18.29 -9.31 16.97
N ILE A 49 -17.07 -8.88 17.36
CA ILE A 49 -16.85 -7.92 18.44
C ILE A 49 -16.07 -6.75 17.90
N ASN A 50 -16.57 -5.52 18.13
CA ASN A 50 -15.85 -4.30 17.80
C ASN A 50 -15.49 -3.55 19.08
N PHE A 51 -14.22 -3.46 19.41
CA PHE A 51 -13.73 -2.90 20.67
C PHE A 51 -13.87 -1.37 20.81
N GLU A 52 -14.06 -0.63 19.71
CA GLU A 52 -14.38 0.79 19.77
C GLU A 52 -15.86 1.04 20.06
N ILE A 53 -16.76 0.20 19.53
CA ILE A 53 -18.21 0.33 19.67
C ILE A 53 -18.72 -0.35 20.95
N GLN A 54 -18.07 -1.47 21.33
CA GLN A 54 -18.44 -2.31 22.47
C GLN A 54 -17.29 -2.37 23.50
N PRO A 55 -16.95 -1.26 24.17
CA PRO A 55 -15.81 -1.21 25.09
C PRO A 55 -15.95 -2.14 26.31
N ASP A 56 -17.18 -2.48 26.71
CA ASP A 56 -17.48 -3.46 27.75
C ASP A 56 -17.00 -4.88 27.41
N ARG A 57 -16.90 -5.21 26.11
CA ARG A 57 -16.41 -6.51 25.65
C ARG A 57 -14.92 -6.74 25.90
N LYS A 58 -14.15 -5.69 26.20
CA LYS A 58 -12.74 -5.81 26.61
C LYS A 58 -12.59 -6.61 27.91
N ASP A 59 -13.57 -6.56 28.79
CA ASP A 59 -13.55 -7.28 30.07
C ASP A 59 -13.55 -8.80 29.88
N LEU A 60 -14.05 -9.31 28.76
CA LEU A 60 -14.02 -10.74 28.42
C LEU A 60 -12.60 -11.29 28.24
N PHE A 61 -11.65 -10.43 27.88
CA PHE A 61 -10.26 -10.77 27.61
C PHE A 61 -9.35 -10.53 28.81
N LYS A 62 -9.85 -9.99 29.91
CA LYS A 62 -9.05 -9.75 31.12
C LYS A 62 -8.63 -11.05 31.81
N GLY A 63 -7.38 -11.06 32.31
CA GLY A 63 -6.77 -12.17 33.01
C GLY A 63 -6.12 -13.18 32.06
N ASN A 64 -5.30 -14.08 32.61
CA ASN A 64 -4.68 -15.17 31.86
C ASN A 64 -5.69 -16.30 31.65
N CYS A 65 -6.51 -16.20 30.60
CA CYS A 65 -7.52 -17.20 30.26
C CYS A 65 -6.93 -18.26 29.33
N SER A 66 -7.24 -19.53 29.60
CA SER A 66 -7.07 -20.56 28.58
C SER A 66 -7.98 -20.30 27.39
N ALA A 67 -7.68 -20.91 26.22
CA ALA A 67 -8.56 -20.82 25.07
C ALA A 67 -9.99 -21.30 25.38
N ASP A 68 -10.16 -22.39 26.14
CA ASP A 68 -11.45 -22.93 26.55
C ASP A 68 -12.26 -21.93 27.37
N GLU A 69 -11.63 -21.30 28.36
CA GLU A 69 -12.28 -20.31 29.20
C GLU A 69 -12.69 -19.07 28.41
N LEU A 70 -11.78 -18.56 27.56
CA LEU A 70 -12.07 -17.39 26.72
C LEU A 70 -13.20 -17.67 25.73
N ILE A 71 -13.15 -18.80 25.02
CA ILE A 71 -14.20 -19.18 24.06
C ILE A 71 -15.54 -19.34 24.77
N SER A 72 -15.55 -19.94 25.97
CA SER A 72 -16.77 -20.10 26.76
C SER A 72 -17.36 -18.74 27.20
N ARG A 73 -16.54 -17.81 27.65
CA ARG A 73 -16.95 -16.44 27.97
C ARG A 73 -17.55 -15.72 26.75
N LEU A 74 -16.88 -15.85 25.60
CA LEU A 74 -17.31 -15.24 24.33
C LEU A 74 -18.66 -15.78 23.87
N ILE A 75 -18.85 -17.11 23.88
CA ILE A 75 -20.10 -17.77 23.48
C ILE A 75 -21.25 -17.35 24.40
N LEU A 76 -21.03 -17.34 25.71
CA LEU A 76 -22.04 -16.92 26.68
C LEU A 76 -22.42 -15.44 26.53
N SER A 77 -21.43 -14.57 26.32
CA SER A 77 -21.66 -13.14 26.18
C SER A 77 -22.44 -12.78 24.93
N GLU A 78 -22.11 -13.40 23.79
CA GLU A 78 -22.74 -13.06 22.50
C GLU A 78 -23.96 -13.93 22.19
N ASN A 79 -24.23 -14.97 23.01
CA ASN A 79 -25.34 -15.91 22.83
C ASN A 79 -25.42 -16.49 21.40
N ILE A 80 -24.27 -16.84 20.84
CA ILE A 80 -24.14 -17.35 19.46
C ILE A 80 -23.70 -18.81 19.52
N ARG A 81 -24.37 -19.64 18.72
CA ARG A 81 -23.96 -21.04 18.56
C ARG A 81 -22.77 -21.13 17.61
N MET A 82 -21.65 -21.68 18.11
CA MET A 82 -20.41 -21.85 17.38
C MET A 82 -20.15 -23.33 17.07
N TYR A 83 -19.66 -23.61 15.86
CA TYR A 83 -19.40 -24.95 15.36
C TYR A 83 -17.89 -25.07 15.08
N PRO A 84 -17.16 -25.98 15.77
CA PRO A 84 -15.72 -26.18 15.52
C PRO A 84 -15.43 -26.47 14.04
N GLY A 85 -14.45 -25.77 13.48
CA GLY A 85 -14.06 -25.86 12.07
C GLY A 85 -15.00 -25.14 11.07
N GLU A 86 -16.21 -24.75 11.49
CA GLU A 86 -17.20 -24.12 10.63
C GLU A 86 -17.56 -22.68 11.05
N SER A 87 -16.96 -22.17 12.12
CA SER A 87 -17.27 -20.84 12.65
C SER A 87 -16.02 -19.98 12.80
N ALA A 88 -16.20 -18.65 12.71
CA ALA A 88 -15.12 -17.66 12.87
C ALA A 88 -15.38 -16.71 14.06
N ILE A 89 -14.31 -16.23 14.67
CA ILE A 89 -14.29 -15.16 15.64
C ILE A 89 -13.69 -13.93 14.96
N VAL A 90 -14.46 -12.83 14.91
CA VAL A 90 -14.02 -11.56 14.32
C VAL A 90 -13.81 -10.54 15.42
N LEU A 91 -12.58 -10.05 15.56
CA LEU A 91 -12.18 -9.02 16.52
C LEU A 91 -11.81 -7.74 15.76
N ASP A 92 -12.76 -6.81 15.69
CA ASP A 92 -12.61 -5.57 14.93
C ASP A 92 -12.06 -4.45 15.81
N GLU A 93 -11.16 -3.61 15.25
CA GLU A 93 -10.41 -2.56 15.94
C GLU A 93 -9.62 -3.11 17.15
N ILE A 94 -8.89 -4.21 16.93
CA ILE A 94 -8.19 -4.96 17.97
C ILE A 94 -7.19 -4.09 18.77
N GLN A 95 -6.62 -3.03 18.18
CA GLN A 95 -5.72 -2.10 18.87
C GLN A 95 -6.40 -1.36 20.05
N ALA A 96 -7.72 -1.37 20.12
CA ALA A 96 -8.43 -0.81 21.24
C ALA A 96 -8.50 -1.76 22.47
N CYS A 97 -8.00 -3.02 22.36
CA CYS A 97 -7.95 -4.01 23.43
C CYS A 97 -6.63 -4.77 23.40
N THR A 98 -5.67 -4.38 24.23
CA THR A 98 -4.33 -5.00 24.30
C THR A 98 -4.38 -6.46 24.76
N GLU A 99 -5.31 -6.80 25.64
CA GLU A 99 -5.51 -8.17 26.11
C GLU A 99 -5.96 -9.11 25.00
N ALA A 100 -6.70 -8.59 24.00
CA ALA A 100 -7.11 -9.39 22.85
C ALA A 100 -5.92 -9.78 21.95
N TYR A 101 -4.87 -8.96 21.89
CA TYR A 101 -3.61 -9.37 21.23
C TYR A 101 -2.95 -10.55 21.91
N SER A 102 -2.86 -10.51 23.24
CA SER A 102 -2.29 -11.60 24.03
C SER A 102 -3.09 -12.90 23.88
N ALA A 103 -4.42 -12.77 23.71
CA ALA A 103 -5.32 -13.90 23.49
C ALA A 103 -5.15 -14.58 22.12
N LEU A 104 -4.52 -13.94 21.14
CA LEU A 104 -4.27 -14.56 19.83
C LEU A 104 -3.37 -15.79 19.94
N LYS A 105 -2.46 -15.85 20.91
CA LYS A 105 -1.58 -17.02 21.12
C LYS A 105 -2.38 -18.26 21.48
N PRO A 106 -3.11 -18.31 22.61
CA PRO A 106 -3.90 -19.49 22.96
C PRO A 106 -4.97 -19.83 21.91
N LEU A 107 -5.59 -18.84 21.25
CA LEU A 107 -6.54 -19.09 20.15
C LEU A 107 -5.86 -19.71 18.92
N SER A 108 -4.60 -19.34 18.62
CA SER A 108 -3.83 -19.93 17.54
C SER A 108 -3.45 -21.40 17.80
N GLU A 109 -3.25 -21.76 19.05
CA GLU A 109 -2.92 -23.13 19.47
C GLU A 109 -4.17 -24.04 19.52
N ASP A 110 -5.33 -23.46 19.88
CA ASP A 110 -6.61 -24.19 20.00
C ASP A 110 -7.19 -24.66 18.65
N ARG A 111 -7.16 -23.81 17.63
CA ARG A 111 -7.60 -24.08 16.24
C ARG A 111 -9.07 -24.50 16.05
N ARG A 112 -9.91 -24.50 17.08
CA ARG A 112 -11.34 -24.83 16.94
C ARG A 112 -12.09 -23.83 16.07
N PHE A 113 -11.70 -22.56 16.13
CA PHE A 113 -12.33 -21.48 15.40
C PHE A 113 -11.28 -20.63 14.68
N ASP A 114 -11.62 -20.22 13.47
CA ASP A 114 -10.80 -19.27 12.75
C ASP A 114 -10.92 -17.87 13.37
N VAL A 115 -9.80 -17.18 13.55
CA VAL A 115 -9.77 -15.85 14.17
C VAL A 115 -9.32 -14.82 13.13
N ILE A 116 -10.16 -13.82 12.89
CA ILE A 116 -9.88 -12.73 11.97
C ILE A 116 -9.97 -11.40 12.74
N CYS A 117 -8.90 -10.64 12.73
CA CYS A 117 -8.84 -9.34 13.38
C CYS A 117 -8.75 -8.23 12.34
N SER A 118 -9.28 -7.07 12.67
CA SER A 118 -8.96 -5.84 11.96
C SER A 118 -8.31 -4.83 12.90
N GLY A 119 -7.44 -3.99 12.32
CA GLY A 119 -6.89 -2.84 13.03
C GLY A 119 -6.44 -1.76 12.05
N SER A 120 -6.73 -0.52 12.37
CA SER A 120 -6.29 0.60 11.55
C SER A 120 -4.83 0.96 11.78
N PHE A 121 -4.23 0.44 12.88
CA PHE A 121 -2.91 0.84 13.33
C PHE A 121 -2.32 -0.16 14.33
N LEU A 122 -1.28 -0.89 13.95
CA LEU A 122 -0.71 -1.96 14.78
C LEU A 122 0.59 -1.60 15.51
N GLY A 123 1.12 -0.38 15.36
CA GLY A 123 2.49 -0.10 15.75
C GLY A 123 2.71 0.88 16.91
N ILE A 124 1.70 1.57 17.44
CA ILE A 124 1.96 2.81 18.21
C ILE A 124 1.91 2.68 19.72
N ASN A 125 1.38 1.65 20.29
CA ASN A 125 1.44 1.49 21.75
C ASN A 125 2.70 0.76 22.24
N LEU A 126 3.75 0.67 21.40
CA LEU A 126 5.02 0.05 21.78
C LEU A 126 5.97 0.98 22.57
N ASP A 127 5.57 2.24 22.81
CA ASP A 127 6.38 3.21 23.56
C ASP A 127 6.13 3.26 25.06
N ASP A 128 5.14 2.52 25.56
CA ASP A 128 4.96 2.35 27.00
C ASP A 128 5.51 0.98 27.43
N ASP A 129 6.34 0.99 28.47
CA ASP A 129 7.11 -0.07 29.10
C ASP A 129 6.33 -1.36 29.52
N ASP A 130 5.29 -1.75 28.80
CA ASP A 130 4.55 -2.97 29.07
C ASP A 130 4.96 -4.11 28.13
N ASP A 131 5.32 -5.24 28.74
CA ASP A 131 5.68 -6.55 28.17
C ASP A 131 4.59 -7.17 27.25
N HIS A 132 4.03 -6.39 26.32
CA HIS A 132 3.02 -6.88 25.38
C HIS A 132 3.68 -7.66 24.24
N LEU A 133 3.42 -8.96 24.21
CA LEU A 133 3.87 -9.89 23.19
C LEU A 133 3.45 -9.39 21.79
N SER A 134 4.42 -9.10 20.94
CA SER A 134 4.15 -8.82 19.53
C SER A 134 3.43 -10.01 18.89
N PRO A 135 2.31 -9.81 18.18
CA PRO A 135 1.53 -10.89 17.57
C PRO A 135 2.25 -11.57 16.39
N LEU A 136 3.43 -11.08 16.01
CA LEU A 136 4.20 -11.51 14.83
C LEU A 136 4.51 -13.03 14.79
N GLY A 137 4.55 -13.70 15.94
CA GLY A 137 4.78 -15.15 16.00
C GLY A 137 3.51 -16.00 15.83
N TYR A 138 2.33 -15.46 16.16
CA TYR A 138 1.08 -16.21 16.31
C TYR A 138 -0.01 -15.83 15.32
N ALA A 139 0.18 -14.76 14.55
CA ALA A 139 -0.78 -14.28 13.57
C ALA A 139 -0.13 -13.97 12.23
N LYS A 140 -0.90 -14.12 11.15
CA LYS A 140 -0.53 -13.66 9.81
C LYS A 140 -1.05 -12.22 9.64
N ILE A 141 -0.17 -11.31 9.26
CA ILE A 141 -0.56 -9.90 9.01
C ILE A 141 -0.73 -9.69 7.51
N VAL A 142 -1.86 -9.11 7.11
CA VAL A 142 -2.14 -8.73 5.74
C VAL A 142 -2.50 -7.25 5.70
N GLN A 143 -1.74 -6.48 4.93
CA GLN A 143 -2.01 -5.07 4.74
C GLN A 143 -3.02 -4.86 3.60
N MET A 144 -4.14 -4.24 3.93
CA MET A 144 -5.13 -3.78 2.95
C MET A 144 -4.84 -2.32 2.58
N THR A 145 -4.90 -2.02 1.29
CA THR A 145 -4.69 -0.66 0.76
C THR A 145 -6.01 -0.06 0.25
N PRO A 146 -6.09 1.26 0.01
CA PRO A 146 -7.14 1.81 -0.85
C PRO A 146 -7.23 1.03 -2.15
N MET A 147 -8.40 1.01 -2.79
CA MET A 147 -8.63 0.29 -4.05
C MET A 147 -7.53 0.63 -5.06
N ASP A 148 -6.98 -0.40 -5.69
CA ASP A 148 -6.04 -0.19 -6.78
C ASP A 148 -6.81 0.12 -8.10
N PHE A 149 -6.06 0.38 -9.16
CA PHE A 149 -6.67 0.74 -10.45
C PHE A 149 -7.53 -0.40 -11.03
N GLU A 150 -7.17 -1.65 -10.84
CA GLU A 150 -7.98 -2.79 -11.30
C GLU A 150 -9.30 -2.89 -10.53
N GLU A 151 -9.25 -2.73 -9.20
CA GLU A 151 -10.46 -2.70 -8.35
C GLU A 151 -11.36 -1.52 -8.71
N TYR A 152 -10.77 -0.36 -9.05
CA TYR A 152 -11.49 0.78 -9.60
C TYR A 152 -12.14 0.43 -10.95
N LEU A 153 -11.44 -0.21 -11.87
CA LEU A 153 -12.00 -0.63 -13.16
C LEU A 153 -13.16 -1.62 -12.99
N TRP A 154 -13.06 -2.55 -12.01
CA TRP A 154 -14.18 -3.43 -11.66
C TRP A 154 -15.39 -2.64 -11.17
N ALA A 155 -15.18 -1.65 -10.31
CA ALA A 155 -16.25 -0.77 -9.84
C ALA A 155 -16.89 0.08 -10.97
N MET A 156 -16.13 0.37 -12.03
CA MET A 156 -16.64 1.03 -13.24
C MET A 156 -17.35 0.07 -14.21
N GLY A 157 -17.38 -1.23 -13.95
CA GLY A 157 -18.02 -2.25 -14.79
C GLY A 157 -17.18 -2.69 -15.99
N ILE A 158 -15.87 -2.44 -15.99
CA ILE A 158 -14.97 -2.88 -17.06
C ILE A 158 -14.79 -4.41 -16.97
N ASN A 159 -14.90 -5.09 -18.11
CA ASN A 159 -14.76 -6.53 -18.20
C ASN A 159 -13.40 -7.01 -17.71
N LYS A 160 -13.38 -8.03 -16.85
CA LYS A 160 -12.16 -8.57 -16.24
C LYS A 160 -11.22 -9.22 -17.25
N ASP A 161 -11.75 -9.84 -18.30
CA ASP A 161 -10.93 -10.46 -19.35
C ASP A 161 -10.17 -9.40 -20.14
N LEU A 162 -10.82 -8.25 -20.45
CA LEU A 162 -10.17 -7.12 -21.07
C LEU A 162 -9.05 -6.55 -20.16
N ILE A 163 -9.33 -6.40 -18.85
CA ILE A 163 -8.32 -5.95 -17.89
C ILE A 163 -7.13 -6.92 -17.86
N SER A 164 -7.42 -8.22 -17.92
CA SER A 164 -6.40 -9.28 -17.92
C SER A 164 -5.55 -9.27 -19.19
N ASP A 165 -6.14 -9.03 -20.38
CA ASP A 165 -5.42 -8.88 -21.64
C ASP A 165 -4.49 -7.66 -21.60
N VAL A 166 -5.00 -6.50 -21.19
CA VAL A 166 -4.17 -5.29 -21.07
C VAL A 166 -3.03 -5.50 -20.07
N ARG A 167 -3.29 -6.16 -18.93
CA ARG A 167 -2.25 -6.53 -17.95
C ARG A 167 -1.17 -7.41 -18.57
N ALA A 168 -1.57 -8.45 -19.29
CA ALA A 168 -0.63 -9.37 -19.94
C ALA A 168 0.26 -8.62 -20.94
N ARG A 169 -0.31 -7.75 -21.78
CA ARG A 169 0.44 -6.92 -22.71
C ARG A 169 1.44 -6.00 -22.02
N VAL A 170 1.03 -5.33 -20.92
CA VAL A 170 1.95 -4.50 -20.14
C VAL A 170 3.10 -5.33 -19.57
N GLN A 171 2.83 -6.51 -19.02
CA GLN A 171 3.85 -7.39 -18.43
C GLN A 171 4.80 -7.98 -19.46
N ASN A 172 4.32 -8.20 -20.68
CA ASN A 172 5.12 -8.71 -21.82
C ASN A 172 5.77 -7.59 -22.62
N LEU A 173 5.57 -6.32 -22.29
CA LEU A 173 6.02 -5.15 -23.04
C LEU A 173 5.46 -5.11 -24.47
N GLU A 174 4.26 -5.60 -24.67
CA GLU A 174 3.54 -5.62 -25.94
C GLU A 174 2.62 -4.40 -26.07
N ARG A 175 2.55 -3.84 -27.28
CA ARG A 175 1.66 -2.72 -27.57
C ARG A 175 0.19 -3.09 -27.29
N VAL A 176 -0.52 -2.22 -26.56
CA VAL A 176 -1.97 -2.32 -26.36
C VAL A 176 -2.67 -1.74 -27.58
N ASP A 177 -3.79 -2.33 -28.00
CA ASP A 177 -4.64 -1.73 -29.03
C ASP A 177 -4.94 -0.27 -28.73
N ASP A 178 -4.89 0.63 -29.74
CA ASP A 178 -4.94 2.06 -29.52
C ASP A 178 -6.27 2.53 -28.92
N TYR A 179 -7.38 1.87 -29.24
CA TYR A 179 -8.69 2.19 -28.66
C TYR A 179 -8.71 1.86 -27.16
N PHE A 180 -8.24 0.66 -26.78
CA PHE A 180 -8.17 0.24 -25.38
C PHE A 180 -7.13 1.06 -24.61
N HIS A 181 -5.98 1.36 -25.23
CA HIS A 181 -4.98 2.24 -24.60
C HIS A 181 -5.57 3.61 -24.24
N GLN A 182 -6.30 4.26 -25.15
CA GLN A 182 -6.95 5.54 -24.89
C GLN A 182 -8.02 5.43 -23.79
N ALA A 183 -8.84 4.38 -23.82
CA ALA A 183 -9.86 4.14 -22.79
C ALA A 183 -9.24 3.95 -21.41
N PHE A 184 -8.20 3.10 -21.28
CA PHE A 184 -7.50 2.88 -20.01
C PHE A 184 -6.78 4.15 -19.53
N THR A 185 -6.18 4.92 -20.42
CA THR A 185 -5.57 6.22 -20.09
C THR A 185 -6.58 7.19 -19.52
N LYS A 186 -7.78 7.27 -20.12
CA LYS A 186 -8.88 8.12 -19.61
C LYS A 186 -9.36 7.64 -18.23
N HIS A 187 -9.57 6.35 -18.05
CA HIS A 187 -9.93 5.77 -16.76
C HIS A 187 -8.86 6.03 -15.70
N PHE A 188 -7.57 5.91 -16.06
CA PHE A 188 -6.49 6.15 -15.12
C PHE A 188 -6.41 7.62 -14.69
N ARG A 189 -6.64 8.58 -15.61
CA ARG A 189 -6.73 10.01 -15.27
C ARG A 189 -7.89 10.29 -14.32
N THR A 190 -9.04 9.66 -14.57
CA THR A 190 -10.18 9.74 -13.64
C THR A 190 -9.82 9.12 -12.27
N TYR A 191 -9.16 7.97 -12.27
CA TYR A 191 -8.69 7.33 -11.03
C TYR A 191 -7.70 8.20 -10.25
N MET A 192 -6.81 8.94 -10.91
CA MET A 192 -5.92 9.90 -10.23
C MET A 192 -6.69 10.96 -9.44
N VAL A 193 -7.85 11.36 -9.92
CA VAL A 193 -8.71 12.36 -9.25
C VAL A 193 -9.59 11.74 -8.18
N VAL A 194 -10.26 10.63 -8.51
CA VAL A 194 -11.20 9.93 -7.60
C VAL A 194 -10.46 9.20 -6.47
N GLY A 195 -9.25 8.72 -6.75
CA GLY A 195 -8.50 7.87 -5.84
C GLY A 195 -9.08 6.45 -5.71
N GLY A 196 -8.64 5.74 -4.68
CA GLY A 196 -9.06 4.38 -4.34
C GLY A 196 -9.83 4.27 -3.03
N MET A 197 -10.25 5.39 -2.42
CA MET A 197 -11.09 5.31 -1.22
C MET A 197 -12.48 4.76 -1.60
N PRO A 198 -12.95 3.63 -1.01
CA PRO A 198 -14.17 2.95 -1.47
C PRO A 198 -15.41 3.83 -1.54
N ALA A 199 -15.59 4.75 -0.57
CA ALA A 199 -16.72 5.67 -0.58
C ALA A 199 -16.66 6.65 -1.77
N ALA A 200 -15.48 7.19 -2.09
CA ALA A 200 -15.27 8.08 -3.22
C ALA A 200 -15.47 7.33 -4.56
N VAL A 201 -14.89 6.12 -4.68
CA VAL A 201 -15.07 5.29 -5.88
C VAL A 201 -16.55 4.94 -6.09
N LYS A 202 -17.28 4.58 -5.04
CA LYS A 202 -18.72 4.30 -5.08
C LYS A 202 -19.50 5.52 -5.56
N THR A 203 -19.28 6.68 -4.94
CA THR A 203 -19.96 7.94 -5.30
C THR A 203 -19.71 8.27 -6.77
N TYR A 204 -18.47 8.17 -7.24
CA TYR A 204 -18.16 8.43 -8.64
C TYR A 204 -18.78 7.38 -9.57
N ALA A 205 -18.76 6.09 -9.21
CA ALA A 205 -19.37 5.03 -10.02
C ALA A 205 -20.87 5.27 -10.25
N GLU A 206 -21.58 5.71 -9.22
CA GLU A 206 -23.03 5.94 -9.24
C GLU A 206 -23.42 7.28 -9.89
N THR A 207 -22.63 8.34 -9.69
CA THR A 207 -23.03 9.69 -10.07
C THR A 207 -22.27 10.28 -11.25
N LYS A 208 -21.04 9.82 -11.51
CA LYS A 208 -20.07 10.41 -12.46
C LYS A 208 -19.77 11.90 -12.17
N ASP A 209 -19.98 12.32 -10.93
CA ASP A 209 -19.87 13.70 -10.46
C ASP A 209 -18.60 13.87 -9.62
N TYR A 210 -17.66 14.69 -10.12
CA TYR A 210 -16.39 14.96 -9.44
C TYR A 210 -16.57 15.83 -8.20
N VAL A 211 -17.58 16.74 -8.18
CA VAL A 211 -17.83 17.63 -7.03
C VAL A 211 -18.28 16.80 -5.85
N LYS A 212 -19.31 15.94 -6.03
CA LYS A 212 -19.77 15.04 -4.98
C LYS A 212 -18.67 14.09 -4.50
N THR A 213 -17.82 13.63 -5.41
CA THR A 213 -16.68 12.77 -5.06
C THR A 213 -15.66 13.53 -4.22
N SER A 214 -15.38 14.79 -4.57
CA SER A 214 -14.49 15.67 -3.80
C SER A 214 -15.02 15.92 -2.39
N ASP A 215 -16.32 16.16 -2.23
CA ASP A 215 -16.97 16.34 -0.92
C ASP A 215 -16.74 15.10 -0.03
N VAL A 216 -16.93 13.90 -0.58
CA VAL A 216 -16.66 12.64 0.13
C VAL A 216 -15.19 12.53 0.55
N LEU A 217 -14.25 12.90 -0.34
CA LEU A 217 -12.82 12.88 -0.01
C LEU A 217 -12.45 13.89 1.09
N GLN A 218 -13.07 15.09 1.08
CA GLN A 218 -12.90 16.09 2.14
C GLN A 218 -13.44 15.58 3.49
N ASP A 219 -14.58 14.91 3.48
CA ASP A 219 -15.13 14.27 4.70
C ASP A 219 -14.17 13.21 5.24
N ILE A 220 -13.60 12.37 4.36
CA ILE A 220 -12.61 11.36 4.75
C ILE A 220 -11.37 12.03 5.38
N ILE A 221 -10.80 13.07 4.76
CA ILE A 221 -9.67 13.83 5.33
C ILE A 221 -10.04 14.40 6.70
N SER A 222 -11.25 14.96 6.84
CA SER A 222 -11.72 15.53 8.13
C SER A 222 -11.79 14.47 9.21
N ILE A 223 -12.27 13.26 8.89
CA ILE A 223 -12.32 12.12 9.82
C ILE A 223 -10.90 11.66 10.17
N LEU A 224 -10.02 11.47 9.19
CA LEU A 224 -8.63 11.09 9.41
C LEU A 224 -7.92 12.07 10.35
N LYS A 225 -8.09 13.39 10.14
CA LYS A 225 -7.52 14.43 11.01
C LYS A 225 -8.10 14.43 12.43
N LYS A 226 -9.36 14.02 12.60
CA LYS A 226 -9.97 13.88 13.94
C LYS A 226 -9.43 12.65 14.67
N ASP A 227 -9.25 11.55 13.97
CA ASP A 227 -8.83 10.28 14.53
C ASP A 227 -7.38 10.29 15.04
N THR A 228 -6.51 11.15 14.49
CA THR A 228 -5.16 11.36 15.05
C THR A 228 -5.17 11.73 16.54
N GLY A 229 -6.28 12.29 17.03
CA GLY A 229 -6.47 12.63 18.45
C GLY A 229 -6.73 11.45 19.37
N LYS A 230 -7.12 10.28 18.85
CA LYS A 230 -7.35 9.07 19.66
C LYS A 230 -6.04 8.40 20.08
N TYR A 231 -4.99 8.55 19.28
CA TYR A 231 -3.72 7.84 19.42
C TYR A 231 -2.55 8.72 19.82
N SER A 232 -2.77 10.02 20.01
CA SER A 232 -1.73 10.94 20.42
C SER A 232 -2.24 12.04 21.35
N ARG A 233 -1.38 12.53 22.28
CA ARG A 233 -1.68 13.72 23.08
C ARG A 233 -1.96 14.91 22.14
N LYS A 234 -2.71 15.92 22.59
CA LYS A 234 -3.12 17.11 21.81
C LYS A 234 -1.99 17.73 20.96
N ALA A 235 -0.78 17.76 21.51
CA ALA A 235 0.40 18.28 20.80
C ALA A 235 0.84 17.38 19.62
N GLY A 236 0.76 16.05 19.77
CA GLY A 236 1.05 15.09 18.70
C GLY A 236 0.07 15.19 17.54
N ARG A 237 -1.24 15.24 17.83
CA ARG A 237 -2.29 15.47 16.83
C ARG A 237 -2.02 16.67 15.93
N THR A 238 -1.66 17.82 16.55
CA THR A 238 -1.36 19.04 15.79
C THR A 238 -0.18 18.84 14.86
N LYS A 239 0.88 18.14 15.30
CA LYS A 239 2.05 17.87 14.47
C LYS A 239 1.73 16.95 13.29
N ILE A 240 0.96 15.87 13.52
CA ILE A 240 0.55 14.93 12.48
C ILE A 240 -0.26 15.67 11.41
N ASN A 241 -1.26 16.47 11.81
CA ASN A 241 -2.08 17.22 10.87
C ASN A 241 -1.25 18.23 10.07
N LYS A 242 -0.31 18.96 10.70
CA LYS A 242 0.59 19.87 10.00
C LYS A 242 1.49 19.16 9.00
N CYS A 243 2.02 17.98 9.34
CA CYS A 243 2.77 17.15 8.39
C CYS A 243 1.91 16.80 7.19
N LEU A 244 0.70 16.26 7.42
CA LEU A 244 -0.24 15.87 6.38
C LEU A 244 -0.56 17.04 5.44
N ASP A 245 -0.91 18.21 6.00
CA ASP A 245 -1.25 19.42 5.22
C ASP A 245 -0.05 19.99 4.44
N SER A 246 1.17 19.67 4.84
CA SER A 246 2.38 20.14 4.15
C SER A 246 2.74 19.34 2.90
N ILE A 247 2.25 18.09 2.78
CA ILE A 247 2.65 17.15 1.72
C ILE A 247 2.36 17.71 0.31
N PRO A 248 1.14 18.19 -0.02
CA PRO A 248 0.85 18.69 -1.36
C PRO A 248 1.80 19.82 -1.77
N ARG A 249 2.03 20.77 -0.86
CA ARG A 249 2.92 21.91 -1.12
C ARG A 249 4.37 21.48 -1.34
N GLN A 250 4.84 20.45 -0.63
CA GLN A 250 6.22 19.96 -0.78
C GLN A 250 6.37 19.16 -2.07
N LEU A 251 5.37 18.38 -2.48
CA LEU A 251 5.35 17.66 -3.75
C LEU A 251 5.22 18.59 -4.97
N SER A 252 4.65 19.77 -4.81
CA SER A 252 4.50 20.77 -5.90
C SER A 252 5.78 21.57 -6.17
N LYS A 253 6.84 21.40 -5.36
CA LYS A 253 8.14 22.06 -5.59
C LYS A 253 8.91 21.37 -6.70
N GLU A 254 9.84 22.09 -7.32
CA GLU A 254 10.77 21.51 -8.29
C GLU A 254 11.60 20.39 -7.64
N ASN A 255 12.20 20.66 -6.47
CA ASN A 255 12.80 19.63 -5.62
C ASN A 255 11.74 19.12 -4.63
N LYS A 256 11.20 17.94 -4.88
CA LYS A 256 10.15 17.29 -4.08
C LYS A 256 10.64 16.63 -2.79
N ARG A 257 11.90 16.86 -2.41
CA ARG A 257 12.46 16.37 -1.15
C ARG A 257 11.67 16.93 0.03
N PHE A 258 11.29 16.05 0.96
CA PHE A 258 10.60 16.47 2.17
C PHE A 258 11.55 17.23 3.09
N VAL A 259 11.14 18.41 3.54
CA VAL A 259 11.92 19.29 4.40
C VAL A 259 11.10 19.60 5.65
N TYR A 260 11.58 19.17 6.81
CA TYR A 260 10.87 19.34 8.09
C TYR A 260 10.58 20.80 8.44
N SER A 261 11.51 21.73 8.15
CA SER A 261 11.29 23.18 8.39
C SER A 261 10.14 23.75 7.57
N ASP A 262 9.80 23.12 6.44
CA ASP A 262 8.73 23.58 5.57
C ASP A 262 7.34 23.21 6.07
N VAL A 263 7.24 22.29 7.04
CA VAL A 263 5.96 21.97 7.69
C VAL A 263 5.34 23.22 8.32
N GLU A 264 6.14 24.03 9.01
CA GLU A 264 5.70 25.31 9.64
C GLU A 264 6.32 26.57 9.02
N LYS A 265 7.16 26.47 7.98
CA LYS A 265 7.96 27.58 7.44
C LYS A 265 8.84 28.24 8.53
N LYS A 266 9.36 27.43 9.47
CA LYS A 266 10.14 27.91 10.62
C LYS A 266 11.55 27.30 10.62
N LYS A 267 12.58 28.13 10.78
CA LYS A 267 13.98 27.68 10.92
C LYS A 267 14.18 26.87 12.20
N GLY A 268 15.11 25.90 12.18
CA GLY A 268 15.47 25.08 13.35
C GLY A 268 14.51 23.94 13.66
N VAL A 269 13.49 23.72 12.83
CA VAL A 269 12.57 22.57 12.95
C VAL A 269 13.12 21.41 12.14
N GLY A 270 13.28 20.25 12.77
CA GLY A 270 13.89 19.06 12.16
C GLY A 270 13.17 17.76 12.54
N ARG A 271 13.81 16.61 12.27
CA ARG A 271 13.31 15.26 12.56
C ARG A 271 12.89 15.10 14.04
N LYS A 272 13.63 15.68 15.01
CA LYS A 272 13.24 15.66 16.44
C LYS A 272 11.85 16.24 16.72
N THR A 273 11.35 17.14 15.87
CA THR A 273 10.06 17.81 16.06
C THR A 273 8.92 17.06 15.38
N TYR A 274 9.14 16.57 14.16
CA TYR A 274 8.10 16.01 13.29
C TYR A 274 8.34 14.56 12.85
N GLY A 275 9.48 13.93 13.24
CA GLY A 275 9.79 12.56 12.84
C GLY A 275 8.70 11.58 13.27
N SER A 276 8.32 11.57 14.54
CA SER A 276 7.25 10.70 15.05
C SER A 276 5.89 10.94 14.39
N ALA A 277 5.61 12.18 13.98
CA ALA A 277 4.37 12.49 13.24
C ALA A 277 4.39 11.90 11.83
N LEU A 278 5.55 11.92 11.17
CA LEU A 278 5.73 11.33 9.85
C LEU A 278 5.69 9.79 9.93
N ASP A 279 6.35 9.21 10.92
CA ASP A 279 6.33 7.78 11.19
C ASP A 279 4.90 7.30 11.43
N TRP A 280 4.12 8.05 12.22
CA TRP A 280 2.70 7.78 12.43
C TRP A 280 1.90 7.75 11.11
N LEU A 281 2.06 8.75 10.23
CA LEU A 281 1.36 8.80 8.94
C LEU A 281 1.73 7.62 8.04
N LYS A 282 2.99 7.19 8.07
CA LYS A 282 3.51 6.04 7.33
C LYS A 282 2.88 4.74 7.83
N GLU A 283 2.91 4.52 9.15
CA GLU A 283 2.35 3.32 9.78
C GLU A 283 0.83 3.27 9.64
N ALA A 284 0.14 4.42 9.71
CA ALA A 284 -1.28 4.52 9.39
C ALA A 284 -1.62 4.18 7.93
N GLY A 285 -0.62 3.93 7.09
CA GLY A 285 -0.80 3.58 5.68
C GLY A 285 -1.28 4.74 4.82
N LEU A 286 -1.14 5.98 5.30
CA LEU A 286 -1.56 7.19 4.57
C LEU A 286 -0.50 7.69 3.60
N ILE A 287 0.77 7.47 3.93
CA ILE A 287 1.92 7.92 3.15
C ILE A 287 2.95 6.82 2.96
N SER A 288 3.80 7.01 1.97
CA SER A 288 5.01 6.23 1.74
C SER A 288 6.22 7.14 1.56
N LEU A 289 7.36 6.69 2.08
CA LEU A 289 8.64 7.39 1.92
C LEU A 289 9.36 6.83 0.69
N CYS A 290 9.80 7.72 -0.19
CA CYS A 290 10.67 7.39 -1.32
C CYS A 290 12.07 7.89 -1.00
N ASN A 291 13.00 6.97 -0.68
CA ASN A 291 14.32 7.31 -0.18
C ASN A 291 15.30 7.61 -1.31
N ASN A 292 16.18 8.60 -1.12
CA ASN A 292 17.26 8.86 -2.05
C ASN A 292 18.33 7.75 -1.98
N LEU A 293 18.93 7.45 -3.12
CA LEU A 293 20.05 6.53 -3.21
C LEU A 293 21.37 7.29 -3.38
N THR A 294 22.45 6.78 -2.80
CA THR A 294 23.81 7.27 -3.09
C THR A 294 24.20 6.92 -4.53
N GLU A 295 23.73 5.77 -5.03
CA GLU A 295 23.88 5.31 -6.41
C GLU A 295 22.76 4.32 -6.76
N PRO A 296 22.23 4.34 -8.01
CA PRO A 296 21.12 3.48 -8.40
C PRO A 296 21.61 2.08 -8.84
N ASN A 297 22.26 1.35 -7.91
CA ASN A 297 22.83 0.01 -8.12
C ASN A 297 22.44 -0.92 -6.97
N LYS A 298 22.45 -2.22 -7.27
CA LYS A 298 22.23 -3.29 -6.27
C LYS A 298 23.32 -3.34 -5.21
N PRO A 299 22.97 -3.71 -3.97
CA PRO A 299 21.60 -3.78 -3.43
C PRO A 299 21.06 -2.38 -3.17
N LEU A 300 19.82 -2.08 -3.64
CA LEU A 300 19.25 -0.73 -3.51
C LEU A 300 19.07 -0.32 -2.04
N SER A 301 18.62 -1.26 -1.19
CA SER A 301 18.43 -1.00 0.25
C SER A 301 19.71 -0.60 0.98
N GLY A 302 20.86 -1.10 0.55
CA GLY A 302 22.18 -0.75 1.13
C GLY A 302 22.73 0.61 0.65
N LYS A 303 22.02 1.31 -0.24
CA LYS A 303 22.45 2.59 -0.83
C LYS A 303 21.56 3.76 -0.40
N VAL A 304 20.69 3.57 0.57
CA VAL A 304 19.75 4.57 1.06
C VAL A 304 20.46 5.70 1.79
N VAL A 305 20.06 6.94 1.51
CA VAL A 305 20.43 8.15 2.25
C VAL A 305 19.32 8.45 3.24
N GLU A 306 19.54 8.19 4.54
CA GLU A 306 18.49 8.22 5.58
C GLU A 306 17.72 9.55 5.69
N ASP A 307 18.42 10.68 5.55
CA ASP A 307 17.82 12.02 5.73
C ASP A 307 17.35 12.68 4.41
N ALA A 308 17.33 11.92 3.32
CA ALA A 308 16.91 12.41 2.02
C ALA A 308 15.80 11.54 1.43
N PHE A 309 14.57 12.03 1.49
CA PHE A 309 13.39 11.30 0.98
C PHE A 309 12.32 12.24 0.44
N LYS A 310 11.48 11.73 -0.45
CA LYS A 310 10.21 12.32 -0.88
C LYS A 310 9.08 11.64 -0.11
N VAL A 311 7.95 12.33 0.09
CA VAL A 311 6.77 11.78 0.77
C VAL A 311 5.61 11.77 -0.21
N PHE A 312 5.07 10.59 -0.50
CA PHE A 312 3.91 10.41 -1.37
C PHE A 312 2.70 9.94 -0.56
N MET A 313 1.51 10.43 -0.94
CA MET A 313 0.25 9.88 -0.44
C MET A 313 0.01 8.50 -1.04
N ASN A 314 -0.51 7.56 -0.25
CA ASN A 314 -0.87 6.21 -0.75
C ASN A 314 -2.19 6.20 -1.54
N ASP A 315 -2.87 7.34 -1.58
CA ASP A 315 -4.08 7.55 -2.37
C ASP A 315 -4.06 8.93 -3.02
N THR A 316 -4.28 8.96 -4.33
CA THR A 316 -4.23 10.22 -5.11
C THR A 316 -5.47 11.07 -4.89
N GLY A 317 -6.64 10.48 -4.65
CA GLY A 317 -7.85 11.22 -4.30
C GLY A 317 -7.69 11.99 -2.99
N LEU A 318 -7.04 11.39 -1.98
CA LEU A 318 -6.71 12.09 -0.74
C LEU A 318 -5.68 13.21 -0.97
N LEU A 319 -4.72 13.02 -1.88
CA LEU A 319 -3.81 14.10 -2.28
C LEU A 319 -4.58 15.26 -2.92
N MET A 320 -5.49 14.96 -3.87
CA MET A 320 -6.35 15.96 -4.51
C MET A 320 -7.18 16.74 -3.50
N ALA A 321 -7.77 16.05 -2.53
CA ALA A 321 -8.56 16.68 -1.47
C ALA A 321 -7.72 17.58 -0.53
N LEU A 322 -6.41 17.39 -0.47
CA LEU A 322 -5.49 18.24 0.28
C LEU A 322 -4.91 19.40 -0.54
N MET A 323 -5.15 19.43 -1.87
CA MET A 323 -4.65 20.47 -2.77
C MET A 323 -5.69 21.58 -2.93
N ASP A 324 -5.36 22.81 -2.54
CA ASP A 324 -6.29 23.95 -2.51
C ASP A 324 -6.77 24.46 -3.88
N ALA A 325 -6.15 24.07 -5.00
CA ALA A 325 -6.38 24.67 -6.30
C ALA A 325 -6.16 23.71 -7.49
N CYS A 326 -6.45 22.43 -7.32
CA CYS A 326 -6.34 21.48 -8.43
C CYS A 326 -7.73 21.18 -8.97
N ASP A 327 -8.07 21.75 -10.14
CA ASP A 327 -9.33 21.42 -10.81
C ASP A 327 -9.26 19.97 -11.34
N PRO A 328 -10.22 19.10 -11.02
CA PRO A 328 -10.32 17.77 -11.62
C PRO A 328 -10.24 17.80 -13.15
N ALA A 329 -10.78 18.81 -13.79
CA ALA A 329 -10.75 18.99 -15.24
C ALA A 329 -9.32 19.09 -15.80
N ASP A 330 -8.41 19.75 -15.09
CA ASP A 330 -7.01 19.91 -15.52
C ASP A 330 -6.30 18.55 -15.68
N ILE A 331 -6.61 17.59 -14.82
CA ILE A 331 -6.03 16.24 -14.88
C ILE A 331 -6.73 15.38 -15.92
N VAL A 332 -8.06 15.38 -15.90
CA VAL A 332 -8.88 14.51 -16.77
C VAL A 332 -8.80 14.95 -18.22
N LEU A 333 -8.88 16.25 -18.50
CA LEU A 333 -8.84 16.83 -19.84
C LEU A 333 -7.43 17.12 -20.35
N LYS A 334 -6.40 16.93 -19.51
CA LYS A 334 -5.00 17.11 -19.88
C LYS A 334 -4.67 18.57 -20.20
N ASP A 335 -4.91 19.48 -19.28
CA ASP A 335 -4.44 20.84 -19.44
C ASP A 335 -2.89 20.88 -19.44
N PRO A 336 -2.26 21.32 -20.56
CA PRO A 336 -0.82 21.39 -20.66
C PRO A 336 -0.20 22.48 -19.75
N TYR A 337 -1.00 23.39 -19.23
CA TYR A 337 -0.56 24.50 -18.38
C TYR A 337 -0.68 24.18 -16.89
N SER A 338 -1.39 23.10 -16.51
CA SER A 338 -1.47 22.70 -15.11
C SER A 338 -0.25 21.89 -14.68
N ASN A 339 0.29 22.18 -13.49
CA ASN A 339 1.44 21.46 -12.93
C ASN A 339 1.00 20.12 -12.32
N ASN A 340 0.64 19.16 -13.17
CA ASN A 340 0.13 17.84 -12.77
C ASN A 340 1.24 16.84 -12.37
N GLY A 341 2.51 17.25 -12.42
CA GLY A 341 3.65 16.37 -12.14
C GLY A 341 3.59 15.73 -10.76
N ALA A 342 3.16 16.48 -9.74
CA ALA A 342 3.03 15.97 -8.37
C ALA A 342 1.99 14.84 -8.26
N VAL A 343 0.83 15.00 -8.89
CA VAL A 343 -0.25 14.00 -8.87
C VAL A 343 0.14 12.76 -9.67
N MET A 344 0.79 12.93 -10.83
CA MET A 344 1.26 11.82 -11.65
C MET A 344 2.33 10.99 -10.95
N GLU A 345 3.35 11.63 -10.35
CA GLU A 345 4.35 10.91 -9.57
C GLU A 345 3.73 10.22 -8.35
N CYS A 346 2.78 10.87 -7.68
CA CYS A 346 2.05 10.25 -6.57
C CYS A 346 1.24 9.02 -7.03
N ALA A 347 0.62 9.06 -8.21
CA ALA A 347 -0.10 7.93 -8.78
C ALA A 347 0.84 6.75 -9.07
N VAL A 348 2.01 7.03 -9.64
CA VAL A 348 3.04 6.01 -9.89
C VAL A 348 3.56 5.45 -8.57
N ALA A 349 3.90 6.29 -7.59
CA ALA A 349 4.34 5.86 -6.26
C ALA A 349 3.30 4.96 -5.58
N SER A 350 2.03 5.38 -5.57
CA SER A 350 0.92 4.60 -5.02
C SER A 350 0.77 3.25 -5.72
N ALA A 351 0.89 3.21 -7.06
CA ALA A 351 0.83 1.97 -7.81
C ALA A 351 1.98 1.01 -7.45
N LEU A 352 3.21 1.53 -7.37
CA LEU A 352 4.40 0.75 -6.97
C LEU A 352 4.25 0.17 -5.57
N VAL A 353 3.78 0.97 -4.59
CA VAL A 353 3.54 0.52 -3.21
C VAL A 353 2.50 -0.61 -3.18
N LYS A 354 1.40 -0.48 -3.92
CA LYS A 354 0.36 -1.52 -4.01
C LYS A 354 0.86 -2.81 -4.66
N LYS A 355 1.93 -2.73 -5.45
CA LYS A 355 2.69 -3.87 -6.01
C LYS A 355 3.89 -4.29 -5.15
N LYS A 356 3.98 -3.78 -3.92
CA LYS A 356 5.00 -4.12 -2.91
C LYS A 356 6.43 -3.72 -3.29
N TYR A 357 6.61 -2.77 -4.23
CA TYR A 357 7.93 -2.22 -4.52
C TYR A 357 8.34 -1.23 -3.43
N PRO A 358 9.54 -1.36 -2.86
CA PRO A 358 10.15 -0.30 -2.08
C PRO A 358 10.37 0.93 -2.97
N LEU A 359 10.09 2.11 -2.44
CA LEU A 359 10.24 3.34 -3.21
C LEU A 359 11.64 3.93 -3.02
N TYR A 360 12.36 4.09 -4.12
CA TYR A 360 13.64 4.78 -4.18
C TYR A 360 13.63 5.79 -5.32
N TYR A 361 14.40 6.88 -5.16
CA TYR A 361 14.74 7.80 -6.22
C TYR A 361 16.25 8.04 -6.23
N TYR A 362 16.76 8.67 -7.27
CA TYR A 362 18.15 9.06 -7.31
C TYR A 362 18.28 10.53 -7.66
N SER A 363 18.98 11.27 -6.82
CA SER A 363 19.34 12.66 -7.08
C SER A 363 20.77 12.87 -6.57
N LYS A 364 21.65 13.31 -7.49
CA LYS A 364 23.03 13.57 -7.14
C LYS A 364 23.17 15.00 -6.60
N PRO A 365 23.78 15.20 -5.41
CA PRO A 365 24.09 16.52 -4.90
C PRO A 365 24.86 17.37 -5.93
N ASP A 366 24.56 18.66 -5.99
CA ASP A 366 25.20 19.64 -6.88
C ASP A 366 25.14 19.31 -8.39
N SER A 367 24.12 18.56 -8.80
CA SER A 367 23.91 18.16 -10.18
C SER A 367 22.42 18.21 -10.55
N THR A 368 22.12 18.39 -11.82
CA THR A 368 20.76 18.25 -12.38
C THR A 368 20.36 16.80 -12.66
N LEU A 369 21.20 15.84 -12.25
CA LEU A 369 21.00 14.43 -12.51
C LEU A 369 20.01 13.86 -11.49
N GLU A 370 18.79 13.62 -11.92
CA GLU A 370 17.69 13.09 -11.11
C GLU A 370 16.95 12.00 -11.88
N ILE A 371 16.50 10.97 -11.16
CA ILE A 371 15.61 9.89 -11.60
C ILE A 371 14.46 9.80 -10.61
N ASP A 372 13.22 9.88 -11.09
CA ASP A 372 12.03 9.97 -10.25
C ASP A 372 11.83 8.73 -9.38
N PHE A 373 12.01 7.52 -9.96
CA PHE A 373 11.97 6.27 -9.22
C PHE A 373 13.05 5.30 -9.70
N VAL A 374 13.56 4.51 -8.76
CA VAL A 374 14.44 3.37 -9.02
C VAL A 374 13.83 2.14 -8.37
N ILE A 375 13.51 1.13 -9.17
CA ILE A 375 12.99 -0.15 -8.67
C ILE A 375 13.92 -1.29 -9.07
N GLU A 376 13.77 -2.44 -8.44
CA GLU A 376 14.45 -3.67 -8.85
C GLU A 376 13.42 -4.64 -9.43
N SER A 377 13.67 -5.15 -10.61
CA SER A 377 12.87 -6.20 -11.22
C SER A 377 13.80 -7.24 -11.85
N GLU A 378 13.55 -8.51 -11.54
CA GLU A 378 14.35 -9.65 -12.04
C GLU A 378 15.86 -9.44 -11.84
N GLY A 379 16.23 -8.93 -10.68
CA GLY A 379 17.63 -8.69 -10.34
C GLY A 379 18.30 -7.53 -11.09
N THR A 380 17.53 -6.69 -11.78
CA THR A 380 18.07 -5.54 -12.54
C THR A 380 17.45 -4.23 -12.03
N PRO A 381 18.26 -3.19 -11.73
CA PRO A 381 17.75 -1.86 -11.42
C PRO A 381 17.08 -1.25 -12.68
N ILE A 382 15.85 -0.75 -12.50
CA ILE A 382 15.10 -0.04 -13.52
C ILE A 382 15.02 1.43 -13.10
N LEU A 383 15.53 2.30 -13.95
CA LEU A 383 15.44 3.74 -13.81
C LEU A 383 14.12 4.21 -14.43
N MET A 384 13.28 4.90 -13.65
CA MET A 384 11.97 5.34 -14.11
C MET A 384 11.85 6.85 -14.05
N GLU A 385 11.44 7.46 -15.15
CA GLU A 385 11.06 8.87 -15.23
C GLU A 385 9.56 9.01 -15.51
N VAL A 386 8.88 9.89 -14.79
CA VAL A 386 7.47 10.22 -15.01
C VAL A 386 7.36 11.52 -15.77
N LYS A 387 6.68 11.52 -16.91
CA LYS A 387 6.57 12.70 -17.79
C LYS A 387 5.10 13.08 -18.00
N SER A 388 4.73 14.30 -17.62
CA SER A 388 3.40 14.85 -17.85
C SER A 388 3.15 15.27 -19.29
N GLY A 389 4.21 15.51 -20.07
CA GLY A 389 4.15 16.00 -21.45
C GLY A 389 4.85 15.07 -22.45
N ARG A 390 4.82 15.49 -23.74
CA ARG A 390 5.45 14.77 -24.87
C ARG A 390 6.98 14.89 -24.93
N ASN A 391 7.63 15.54 -23.96
CA ASN A 391 9.08 15.71 -23.99
C ASN A 391 9.79 14.38 -23.73
N LYS A 392 10.37 13.82 -24.79
CA LYS A 392 11.06 12.52 -24.77
C LYS A 392 12.52 12.60 -24.26
N ARG A 393 13.03 13.78 -23.90
CA ARG A 393 14.42 13.92 -23.45
C ARG A 393 14.62 13.26 -22.06
N ALA A 394 15.62 12.40 -21.96
CA ALA A 394 15.96 11.64 -20.74
C ALA A 394 17.47 11.70 -20.49
N LYS A 395 18.02 12.93 -20.40
CA LYS A 395 19.47 13.14 -20.27
C LYS A 395 20.06 12.39 -19.06
N SER A 396 19.43 12.51 -17.88
CA SER A 396 19.85 11.84 -16.65
C SER A 396 19.86 10.31 -16.82
N MET A 397 18.80 9.76 -17.37
CA MET A 397 18.67 8.31 -17.61
C MET A 397 19.72 7.81 -18.60
N MET A 398 19.91 8.51 -19.73
CA MET A 398 20.91 8.16 -20.73
C MET A 398 22.34 8.20 -20.15
N THR A 399 22.66 9.22 -19.35
CA THR A 399 23.95 9.31 -18.67
C THR A 399 24.18 8.11 -17.75
N LEU A 400 23.19 7.71 -16.97
CA LEU A 400 23.32 6.57 -16.07
C LEU A 400 23.33 5.22 -16.80
N MET A 401 22.63 5.09 -17.94
CA MET A 401 22.64 3.88 -18.76
C MET A 401 23.94 3.71 -19.55
N SER A 402 24.64 4.79 -19.92
CA SER A 402 25.90 4.75 -20.64
C SER A 402 27.09 4.24 -19.81
N GLU A 403 26.97 4.13 -18.49
CA GLU A 403 27.98 3.54 -17.61
C GLU A 403 28.14 2.03 -17.89
N LYS A 404 29.11 1.66 -18.75
CA LYS A 404 29.31 0.28 -19.28
C LYS A 404 29.48 -0.82 -18.22
N SER A 405 29.90 -0.48 -17.02
CA SER A 405 30.15 -1.44 -15.92
C SER A 405 28.87 -1.90 -15.19
N ARG A 406 27.70 -1.35 -15.51
CA ARG A 406 26.48 -1.48 -14.70
C ARG A 406 25.27 -1.76 -15.58
N LYS A 407 24.69 -2.97 -15.44
CA LYS A 407 23.45 -3.32 -16.13
C LYS A 407 22.27 -2.59 -15.47
N ARG A 408 21.67 -1.65 -16.19
CA ARG A 408 20.43 -0.94 -15.81
C ARG A 408 19.50 -0.90 -17.00
N ARG A 409 18.20 -0.83 -16.75
CA ARG A 409 17.19 -0.58 -17.78
C ARG A 409 16.56 0.77 -17.51
N GLY A 410 16.18 1.48 -18.56
CA GLY A 410 15.46 2.75 -18.47
C GLY A 410 14.02 2.58 -18.91
N CYS A 411 13.09 3.19 -18.17
CA CYS A 411 11.71 3.32 -18.63
C CYS A 411 11.16 4.73 -18.37
N LYS A 412 10.25 5.17 -19.23
CA LYS A 412 9.48 6.42 -19.07
C LYS A 412 8.02 6.08 -18.92
N ILE A 413 7.43 6.58 -17.86
CA ILE A 413 5.99 6.52 -17.63
C ILE A 413 5.41 7.80 -18.19
N MET A 414 4.64 7.71 -19.27
CA MET A 414 4.15 8.87 -19.99
C MET A 414 2.84 8.60 -20.72
N ASP A 415 2.28 9.63 -21.33
CA ASP A 415 1.05 9.52 -22.13
C ASP A 415 1.38 8.99 -23.53
N SER A 416 1.83 7.74 -23.61
CA SER A 416 2.10 7.01 -24.86
C SER A 416 1.77 5.54 -24.68
N ASN A 417 1.58 4.84 -25.78
CA ASN A 417 1.48 3.38 -25.77
C ASN A 417 2.88 2.76 -25.53
N ILE A 418 2.93 1.43 -25.36
CA ILE A 418 4.17 0.71 -25.14
C ILE A 418 5.02 0.74 -26.42
N GLU A 419 6.23 1.23 -26.30
CA GLU A 419 7.24 1.29 -27.34
C GLU A 419 8.65 1.26 -26.76
N VAL A 420 9.64 0.85 -27.55
CA VAL A 420 11.07 0.94 -27.18
C VAL A 420 11.72 1.91 -28.15
N ASP A 421 12.41 2.92 -27.61
CA ASP A 421 13.08 3.92 -28.44
C ASP A 421 14.46 3.43 -28.97
N GLU A 422 15.09 4.21 -29.84
CA GLU A 422 16.40 3.92 -30.42
C GLU A 422 17.54 3.79 -29.41
N HIS A 423 17.33 4.26 -28.17
CA HIS A 423 18.29 4.16 -27.07
C HIS A 423 17.99 2.97 -26.14
N GLY A 424 17.00 2.14 -26.46
CA GLY A 424 16.58 1.01 -25.66
C GLY A 424 15.80 1.40 -24.40
N ILE A 425 15.29 2.64 -24.32
CA ILE A 425 14.43 3.09 -23.24
C ILE A 425 13.00 2.65 -23.54
N ILE A 426 12.36 2.01 -22.57
CA ILE A 426 10.98 1.54 -22.68
C ILE A 426 10.03 2.67 -22.34
N HIS A 427 9.15 3.05 -23.25
CA HIS A 427 8.04 3.94 -22.97
C HIS A 427 6.83 3.14 -22.54
N LEU A 428 6.24 3.51 -21.42
CA LEU A 428 5.10 2.83 -20.82
C LEU A 428 3.97 3.82 -20.58
N PRO A 429 2.69 3.39 -20.76
CA PRO A 429 1.55 4.23 -20.45
C PRO A 429 1.47 4.55 -18.95
N LEU A 430 0.82 5.68 -18.62
CA LEU A 430 0.65 6.14 -17.23
C LEU A 430 0.06 5.09 -16.29
N TYR A 431 -0.80 4.21 -16.80
CA TYR A 431 -1.42 3.14 -16.02
C TYR A 431 -0.55 1.87 -15.87
N ALA A 432 0.56 1.76 -16.60
CA ALA A 432 1.38 0.54 -16.62
C ALA A 432 1.88 0.10 -15.22
N PRO A 433 2.33 0.99 -14.31
CA PRO A 433 2.76 0.57 -12.98
C PRO A 433 1.69 -0.18 -12.19
N CYS A 434 0.40 0.06 -12.46
CA CYS A 434 -0.70 -0.65 -11.82
C CYS A 434 -0.77 -2.14 -12.21
N PHE A 435 -0.17 -2.52 -13.33
CA PHE A 435 -0.16 -3.86 -13.90
C PHE A 435 1.18 -4.59 -13.75
N PHE A 436 2.17 -4.00 -13.11
CA PHE A 436 3.42 -4.68 -12.83
C PHE A 436 3.17 -5.92 -11.97
N LYS A 437 4.06 -6.92 -12.11
CA LYS A 437 4.06 -8.08 -11.21
C LYS A 437 4.34 -7.60 -9.79
N GLU A 438 3.69 -8.22 -8.81
CA GLU A 438 4.06 -7.96 -7.41
C GLU A 438 5.49 -8.44 -7.15
N VAL A 439 6.19 -7.72 -6.25
CA VAL A 439 7.47 -8.19 -5.76
C VAL A 439 7.23 -9.42 -4.90
N THR A 440 7.66 -10.57 -5.38
CA THR A 440 7.72 -11.81 -4.62
C THR A 440 9.17 -12.10 -4.28
N VAL A 441 9.40 -12.73 -3.13
CA VAL A 441 10.72 -13.32 -2.85
C VAL A 441 10.95 -14.36 -3.94
N SER A 442 12.07 -14.24 -4.69
CA SER A 442 12.43 -15.23 -5.70
C SER A 442 12.44 -16.60 -5.07
N GLU A 443 11.80 -17.58 -5.69
CA GLU A 443 11.98 -18.97 -5.33
C GLU A 443 13.48 -19.27 -5.44
N ILE A 444 14.13 -19.40 -4.29
CA ILE A 444 15.51 -19.88 -4.24
C ILE A 444 15.38 -21.37 -4.55
N PRO A 445 16.03 -21.89 -5.61
CA PRO A 445 16.04 -23.33 -5.84
C PRO A 445 16.47 -24.01 -4.54
N GLU A 446 15.69 -24.97 -4.09
CA GLU A 446 16.06 -25.74 -2.92
C GLU A 446 17.47 -26.29 -3.12
N PRO A 447 18.32 -26.25 -2.09
CA PRO A 447 19.61 -26.93 -2.17
C PRO A 447 19.36 -28.42 -2.45
N PRO A 448 20.22 -29.08 -3.25
CA PRO A 448 20.06 -30.50 -3.53
C PRO A 448 19.85 -31.26 -2.25
N SER A 449 18.88 -32.18 -2.24
CA SER A 449 18.59 -32.99 -1.05
C SER A 449 19.81 -33.81 -0.62
N ALA A 450 19.88 -34.17 0.66
CA ALA A 450 20.95 -35.00 1.16
C ALA A 450 21.08 -36.33 0.35
N ASP A 451 19.95 -36.92 -0.07
CA ASP A 451 19.91 -38.11 -0.89
C ASP A 451 20.47 -37.89 -2.31
N GLU A 452 20.26 -36.71 -2.88
CA GLU A 452 20.81 -36.38 -4.19
C GLU A 452 22.32 -36.12 -4.13
N LEU A 453 22.80 -35.45 -3.09
CA LEU A 453 24.22 -35.24 -2.84
C LEU A 453 24.92 -36.55 -2.57
N ASN A 454 24.34 -37.43 -1.73
CA ASN A 454 24.90 -38.73 -1.43
C ASN A 454 24.95 -39.66 -2.65
N ARG A 455 23.91 -39.68 -3.49
CA ARG A 455 23.93 -40.42 -4.76
C ARG A 455 25.03 -39.95 -5.70
N ARG A 456 25.21 -38.65 -5.89
CA ARG A 456 26.26 -38.09 -6.73
C ARG A 456 27.67 -38.38 -6.21
N PHE A 457 27.82 -38.36 -4.86
CA PHE A 457 29.08 -38.71 -4.22
C PHE A 457 29.46 -40.17 -4.48
N LEU A 458 28.51 -41.10 -4.30
CA LEU A 458 28.75 -42.54 -4.54
C LEU A 458 29.04 -42.84 -6.02
N GLN A 459 28.34 -42.19 -6.95
CA GLN A 459 28.60 -42.32 -8.40
C GLN A 459 29.98 -41.82 -8.84
N ASN A 460 30.54 -40.82 -8.15
CA ASN A 460 31.90 -40.32 -8.41
C ASN A 460 33.00 -41.10 -7.66
N SER A 461 32.62 -41.97 -6.73
CA SER A 461 33.57 -42.80 -5.98
C SER A 461 33.84 -44.13 -6.67
N ASP A 462 33.01 -44.52 -7.64
CA ASP A 462 33.14 -45.76 -8.44
C ASP A 462 33.76 -45.51 -9.81
N ALA A 463 34.22 -44.28 -10.11
CA ALA A 463 34.91 -43.88 -11.32
C ALA A 463 36.39 -43.59 -11.05
#